data_d5ab01ebcbb75af68637409db117be00
#
_entry.id   d5ab01ebcbb75af68637409db117be00
#
_cell.length_a   1.000
_cell.length_b   1.000
_cell.length_c   1.000
_cell.angle_alpha   90.00
_cell.angle_beta   90.00
_cell.angle_gamma   90.00
#
_symmetry.space_group_name_H-M   'P 1'
#
loop_
_entity.id
_entity.type
_entity.pdbx_description
1 polymer ?
#
loop_
_entity_poly.entity_id
_entity_poly.type
_entity_poly.pdbx_seq_one_letter_code
_entity_poly.pdbx_strand_id
1 'polypeptide(L)'
;MRSPLAGSPATAARVPAAAPAARLASLRALAPLALLLLAACMRPLTPMARPVPAAPSPVAAAPAAPSAEAEYLLGRQLMVPVAGVEPSRLQDTFAAARDGGARRHNALDIMAPRGTPVLAADDGRVMRVSTNGLGGLTVYVLDPAERFVYYYAHLDAWRDGLRNGMTVARGEVLGYVGSTGNASANAPHLHFQAMRYRRDRYWDGEPVNPLPYLVTPGLPLTAITANGQR
;
A
#
# COMPACT_ATOMS: atom_id res chain seq x y z
N MET A 1 -37.81 22.16 51.86
CA MET A 1 -38.13 23.59 51.56
C MET A 1 -37.43 24.00 50.26
N ARG A 2 -38.28 24.34 49.29
CA ARG A 2 -38.04 25.27 48.14
C ARG A 2 -37.03 24.91 47.04
N SER A 3 -37.61 24.49 45.91
CA SER A 3 -37.26 24.76 44.52
C SER A 3 -37.10 26.26 44.20
N PRO A 4 -37.00 26.63 42.88
CA PRO A 4 -36.15 26.39 41.72
C PRO A 4 -35.72 27.71 41.06
N LEU A 5 -34.89 27.71 40.01
CA LEU A 5 -34.85 28.73 38.96
C LEU A 5 -34.14 28.11 37.75
N ALA A 6 -34.78 27.91 36.69
CA ALA A 6 -35.20 28.77 35.57
C ALA A 6 -34.14 28.75 34.46
N GLY A 7 -34.58 28.24 33.34
CA GLY A 7 -33.86 28.07 32.10
C GLY A 7 -33.68 29.38 31.30
N SER A 8 -32.82 29.30 30.29
CA SER A 8 -32.73 30.30 29.22
C SER A 8 -32.60 29.60 27.88
N PRO A 9 -33.25 30.07 26.83
CA PRO A 9 -33.40 29.35 25.59
C PRO A 9 -32.25 29.60 24.61
N ALA A 10 -32.00 28.56 23.81
CA ALA A 10 -31.05 28.58 22.70
C ALA A 10 -31.52 29.48 21.57
N THR A 11 -30.66 30.38 21.12
CA THR A 11 -30.83 31.21 19.94
C THR A 11 -30.45 30.42 18.69
N ALA A 12 -31.43 30.17 17.84
CA ALA A 12 -31.24 29.54 16.53
C ALA A 12 -30.60 30.54 15.55
N ALA A 13 -29.44 30.22 15.02
CA ALA A 13 -28.79 30.95 13.95
C ALA A 13 -29.40 30.59 12.59
N ARG A 14 -29.91 31.61 11.88
CA ARG A 14 -30.47 31.52 10.53
C ARG A 14 -29.36 31.30 9.51
N VAL A 15 -29.58 30.35 8.62
CA VAL A 15 -28.83 30.10 7.38
C VAL A 15 -29.31 31.10 6.31
N PRO A 16 -28.45 31.83 5.60
CA PRO A 16 -28.89 32.63 4.45
C PRO A 16 -29.01 31.78 3.20
N ALA A 17 -30.10 32.08 2.44
CA ALA A 17 -30.46 31.45 1.19
C ALA A 17 -29.52 31.80 0.05
N ALA A 18 -29.27 30.84 -0.84
CA ALA A 18 -28.50 31.00 -2.06
C ALA A 18 -29.26 31.81 -3.12
N ALA A 19 -28.54 32.73 -3.79
CA ALA A 19 -29.03 33.50 -4.94
C ALA A 19 -28.87 32.69 -6.25
N PRO A 20 -29.74 32.94 -7.26
CA PRO A 20 -29.78 32.14 -8.48
C PRO A 20 -28.74 32.60 -9.53
N ALA A 21 -28.19 31.62 -10.24
CA ALA A 21 -27.27 31.81 -11.33
C ALA A 21 -27.89 32.44 -12.56
N ALA A 22 -27.27 33.49 -13.09
CA ALA A 22 -27.62 34.14 -14.34
C ALA A 22 -27.17 33.28 -15.54
N ARG A 23 -28.14 33.03 -16.43
CA ARG A 23 -27.93 32.43 -17.74
C ARG A 23 -27.37 33.49 -18.69
N LEU A 24 -26.24 33.29 -19.32
CA LEU A 24 -25.78 34.06 -20.47
C LEU A 24 -26.03 33.27 -21.75
N ALA A 25 -26.72 33.94 -22.66
CA ALA A 25 -27.20 33.44 -23.92
C ALA A 25 -26.07 33.26 -24.96
N SER A 26 -26.22 32.22 -25.72
CA SER A 26 -25.43 31.87 -26.89
C SER A 26 -25.69 32.80 -28.08
N LEU A 27 -24.65 33.42 -28.62
CA LEU A 27 -24.68 34.04 -29.97
C LEU A 27 -24.16 32.99 -30.98
N ARG A 28 -25.07 32.62 -31.88
CA ARG A 28 -24.80 31.89 -33.13
C ARG A 28 -24.17 32.85 -34.12
N ALA A 29 -23.01 32.56 -34.65
CA ALA A 29 -22.50 33.19 -35.85
C ALA A 29 -22.52 32.19 -37.00
N LEU A 30 -23.22 32.59 -38.06
CA LEU A 30 -23.40 31.89 -39.32
C LEU A 30 -22.11 31.89 -40.15
N ALA A 31 -21.85 30.75 -40.76
CA ALA A 31 -20.81 30.59 -41.81
C ALA A 31 -21.24 31.23 -43.14
N PRO A 32 -20.35 31.59 -44.04
CA PRO A 32 -20.61 31.47 -45.45
C PRO A 32 -19.85 30.33 -46.12
N LEU A 33 -20.63 29.57 -46.82
CA LEU A 33 -20.32 28.59 -47.86
C LEU A 33 -19.81 29.36 -49.08
N ALA A 34 -18.74 28.96 -49.70
CA ALA A 34 -18.42 28.87 -51.07
C ALA A 34 -16.93 29.14 -51.39
N LEU A 35 -16.21 28.17 -51.85
CA LEU A 35 -15.67 28.18 -53.19
C LEU A 35 -14.95 26.87 -53.49
N LEU A 36 -15.68 25.99 -54.24
CA LEU A 36 -15.01 24.91 -54.99
C LEU A 36 -14.30 25.53 -56.17
N LEU A 37 -13.00 25.25 -56.33
CA LEU A 37 -12.36 25.29 -57.62
C LEU A 37 -11.23 24.24 -57.72
N LEU A 38 -11.39 23.38 -58.68
CA LEU A 38 -10.50 22.40 -59.25
C LEU A 38 -9.03 22.75 -59.15
N ALA A 39 -8.22 21.87 -58.58
CA ALA A 39 -6.84 21.68 -58.96
C ALA A 39 -6.62 20.19 -59.20
N ALA A 40 -6.67 19.84 -60.46
CA ALA A 40 -6.40 18.48 -60.97
C ALA A 40 -4.92 18.15 -60.88
N CYS A 41 -4.63 16.95 -60.50
CA CYS A 41 -3.53 16.11 -60.92
C CYS A 41 -2.12 16.71 -60.98
N MET A 42 -1.40 16.66 -59.88
CA MET A 42 0.03 16.28 -59.90
C MET A 42 0.30 15.49 -58.61
N ARG A 43 0.20 14.16 -58.70
CA ARG A 43 0.75 13.29 -57.68
C ARG A 43 2.28 13.36 -57.80
N PRO A 44 3.02 13.83 -56.79
CA PRO A 44 4.45 13.64 -56.79
C PRO A 44 4.74 12.14 -56.65
N LEU A 45 5.55 11.61 -57.55
CA LEU A 45 6.12 10.27 -57.43
C LEU A 45 6.90 10.24 -56.10
N THR A 46 6.37 9.57 -55.11
CA THR A 46 7.10 9.29 -53.87
C THR A 46 8.27 8.37 -54.23
N PRO A 47 9.52 8.76 -53.94
CA PRO A 47 10.64 7.86 -54.12
C PRO A 47 10.41 6.62 -53.25
N MET A 48 10.49 5.42 -53.84
CA MET A 48 10.44 4.16 -53.11
C MET A 48 11.53 4.17 -52.05
N ALA A 49 11.09 4.26 -50.79
CA ALA A 49 12.00 4.13 -49.64
C ALA A 49 12.68 2.76 -49.72
N ARG A 50 14.01 2.76 -49.77
CA ARG A 50 14.80 1.52 -49.66
C ARG A 50 14.42 0.84 -48.35
N PRO A 51 14.19 -0.49 -48.32
CA PRO A 51 13.91 -1.17 -47.07
C PRO A 51 15.10 -0.96 -46.13
N VAL A 52 14.82 -0.29 -45.02
CA VAL A 52 15.78 -0.19 -43.91
C VAL A 52 15.88 -1.59 -43.31
N PRO A 53 17.09 -2.17 -43.17
CA PRO A 53 17.23 -3.45 -42.50
C PRO A 53 16.58 -3.33 -41.14
N ALA A 54 15.67 -4.26 -40.78
CA ALA A 54 15.07 -4.31 -39.46
C ALA A 54 16.18 -4.38 -38.42
N ALA A 55 16.19 -3.44 -37.51
CA ALA A 55 17.08 -3.52 -36.34
C ALA A 55 16.88 -4.88 -35.64
N PRO A 56 17.95 -5.57 -35.23
CA PRO A 56 17.80 -6.82 -34.53
C PRO A 56 16.90 -6.59 -33.31
N SER A 57 15.87 -7.42 -33.21
CA SER A 57 14.98 -7.40 -32.04
C SER A 57 15.83 -7.48 -30.75
N PRO A 58 15.56 -6.68 -29.72
CA PRO A 58 16.30 -6.79 -28.50
C PRO A 58 16.18 -8.23 -27.96
N VAL A 59 17.31 -8.92 -27.93
CA VAL A 59 17.39 -10.22 -27.25
C VAL A 59 16.87 -10.00 -25.83
N ALA A 60 15.82 -10.73 -25.46
CA ALA A 60 15.28 -10.67 -24.11
C ALA A 60 16.44 -10.88 -23.13
N ALA A 61 16.77 -9.85 -22.37
CA ALA A 61 17.81 -9.94 -21.37
C ALA A 61 17.46 -11.09 -20.41
N ALA A 62 18.41 -11.99 -20.19
CA ALA A 62 18.26 -13.02 -19.17
C ALA A 62 17.83 -12.35 -17.84
N PRO A 63 16.94 -12.97 -17.05
CA PRO A 63 16.54 -12.39 -15.78
C PRO A 63 17.78 -12.10 -14.96
N ALA A 64 17.90 -10.85 -14.50
CA ALA A 64 19.03 -10.43 -13.66
C ALA A 64 19.04 -11.29 -12.39
N ALA A 65 20.22 -11.70 -11.96
CA ALA A 65 20.37 -12.40 -10.67
C ALA A 65 19.73 -11.55 -9.55
N PRO A 66 19.10 -12.18 -8.55
CA PRO A 66 18.51 -11.46 -7.43
C PRO A 66 19.57 -10.61 -6.73
N SER A 67 19.20 -9.44 -6.23
CA SER A 67 20.10 -8.61 -5.44
C SER A 67 20.45 -9.33 -4.11
N ALA A 68 21.61 -9.01 -3.52
CA ALA A 68 21.99 -9.55 -2.22
C ALA A 68 20.96 -9.32 -1.11
N GLU A 69 20.10 -8.30 -1.28
CA GLU A 69 18.96 -8.03 -0.40
C GLU A 69 17.82 -9.02 -0.63
N ALA A 70 17.49 -9.24 -1.90
CA ALA A 70 16.45 -10.21 -2.28
C ALA A 70 16.87 -11.63 -1.84
N GLU A 71 18.12 -12.02 -2.04
CA GLU A 71 18.67 -13.29 -1.54
C GLU A 71 18.55 -13.42 -0.04
N TYR A 72 18.88 -12.35 0.69
CA TYR A 72 18.72 -12.34 2.14
C TYR A 72 17.27 -12.56 2.57
N LEU A 73 16.32 -11.77 2.03
CA LEU A 73 14.91 -11.90 2.38
C LEU A 73 14.31 -13.25 1.98
N LEU A 74 14.71 -13.81 0.82
CA LEU A 74 14.33 -15.16 0.42
C LEU A 74 14.85 -16.21 1.42
N GLY A 75 16.08 -16.07 1.86
CA GLY A 75 16.68 -16.95 2.88
C GLY A 75 16.00 -16.85 4.24
N ARG A 76 15.37 -15.71 4.57
CA ARG A 76 14.59 -15.55 5.81
C ARG A 76 13.27 -16.32 5.82
N GLN A 77 12.68 -16.61 4.64
CA GLN A 77 11.39 -17.32 4.54
C GLN A 77 10.32 -16.67 5.44
N LEU A 78 10.03 -15.40 5.19
CA LEU A 78 9.10 -14.65 6.02
C LEU A 78 7.74 -15.36 6.08
N MET A 79 7.20 -15.50 7.26
CA MET A 79 5.86 -16.05 7.49
C MET A 79 4.79 -15.01 7.21
N VAL A 80 3.63 -15.44 6.65
CA VAL A 80 2.45 -14.56 6.60
C VAL A 80 2.06 -14.14 8.01
N PRO A 81 2.05 -12.84 8.32
CA PRO A 81 1.93 -12.35 9.69
C PRO A 81 0.49 -12.30 10.23
N VAL A 82 -0.42 -13.09 9.67
CA VAL A 82 -1.81 -13.23 10.13
C VAL A 82 -2.18 -14.70 10.16
N ALA A 83 -2.62 -15.18 11.31
CA ALA A 83 -2.98 -16.59 11.51
C ALA A 83 -4.08 -17.03 10.54
N GLY A 84 -3.89 -18.20 9.91
CA GLY A 84 -4.87 -18.80 8.99
C GLY A 84 -4.97 -18.12 7.62
N VAL A 85 -4.11 -17.18 7.29
CA VAL A 85 -4.03 -16.58 5.96
C VAL A 85 -2.88 -17.22 5.17
N GLU A 86 -3.22 -17.86 4.04
CA GLU A 86 -2.25 -18.46 3.13
C GLU A 86 -1.63 -17.43 2.18
N PRO A 87 -0.36 -17.57 1.77
CA PRO A 87 0.29 -16.68 0.82
C PRO A 87 -0.48 -16.46 -0.48
N SER A 88 -1.14 -17.50 -0.98
CA SER A 88 -1.96 -17.47 -2.20
C SER A 88 -3.19 -16.55 -2.13
N ARG A 89 -3.60 -16.16 -0.93
CA ARG A 89 -4.72 -15.24 -0.68
C ARG A 89 -4.29 -13.79 -0.55
N LEU A 90 -3.00 -13.52 -0.51
CA LEU A 90 -2.47 -12.16 -0.40
C LEU A 90 -2.63 -11.40 -1.71
N GLN A 91 -2.96 -10.12 -1.61
CA GLN A 91 -3.02 -9.20 -2.73
C GLN A 91 -1.83 -8.24 -2.65
N ASP A 92 -1.23 -7.95 -3.80
CA ASP A 92 -0.18 -6.93 -3.84
C ASP A 92 -0.81 -5.53 -3.76
N THR A 93 -0.82 -4.97 -2.57
CA THR A 93 -1.25 -3.60 -2.30
C THR A 93 -0.08 -2.63 -2.15
N PHE A 94 1.18 -3.09 -2.32
CA PHE A 94 2.38 -2.31 -2.03
C PHE A 94 2.46 -1.01 -2.83
N ALA A 95 2.19 -1.06 -4.12
CA ALA A 95 2.23 0.10 -4.99
C ALA A 95 0.91 0.89 -5.05
N ALA A 96 -0.12 0.48 -4.31
CA ALA A 96 -1.44 1.11 -4.35
C ALA A 96 -1.36 2.61 -4.00
N ALA A 97 -2.11 3.41 -4.74
CA ALA A 97 -2.21 4.85 -4.48
C ALA A 97 -2.99 5.11 -3.18
N ARG A 98 -2.53 6.08 -2.39
CA ARG A 98 -3.20 6.58 -1.19
C ARG A 98 -3.38 8.10 -1.30
N ASP A 99 -4.34 8.63 -0.54
CA ASP A 99 -4.60 10.08 -0.45
C ASP A 99 -4.78 10.74 -1.84
N GLY A 100 -5.61 10.11 -2.69
CA GLY A 100 -5.85 10.61 -4.05
C GLY A 100 -4.66 10.50 -4.99
N GLY A 101 -3.66 9.66 -4.68
CA GLY A 101 -2.45 9.49 -5.48
C GLY A 101 -1.23 10.26 -4.97
N ALA A 102 -1.39 11.06 -3.90
CA ALA A 102 -0.31 11.86 -3.34
C ALA A 102 0.80 11.02 -2.70
N ARG A 103 0.49 9.77 -2.31
CA ARG A 103 1.47 8.87 -1.70
C ARG A 103 1.23 7.42 -2.15
N ARG A 104 2.27 6.58 -2.07
CA ARG A 104 2.16 5.13 -2.23
C ARG A 104 1.86 4.46 -0.89
N HIS A 105 1.23 3.30 -0.96
CA HIS A 105 0.91 2.51 0.24
C HIS A 105 2.17 1.98 0.93
N ASN A 106 3.11 1.40 0.16
CA ASN A 106 4.40 0.87 0.63
C ASN A 106 4.28 -0.24 1.68
N ALA A 107 3.18 -0.97 1.66
CA ALA A 107 2.83 -2.03 2.61
C ALA A 107 1.89 -3.06 1.99
N LEU A 108 1.64 -4.14 2.71
CA LEU A 108 0.54 -5.06 2.43
C LEU A 108 -0.58 -4.85 3.43
N ASP A 109 -1.82 -4.74 2.94
CA ASP A 109 -3.02 -4.81 3.77
C ASP A 109 -3.55 -6.26 3.72
N ILE A 110 -3.42 -6.96 4.83
CA ILE A 110 -3.83 -8.37 4.96
C ILE A 110 -5.17 -8.41 5.68
N MET A 111 -6.23 -8.62 4.91
CA MET A 111 -7.60 -8.66 5.41
C MET A 111 -7.84 -9.91 6.27
N ALA A 112 -8.36 -9.68 7.48
CA ALA A 112 -8.78 -10.76 8.38
C ALA A 112 -9.81 -10.25 9.39
N PRO A 113 -10.64 -11.12 9.98
CA PRO A 113 -11.56 -10.72 11.04
C PRO A 113 -10.83 -10.04 12.20
N ARG A 114 -11.50 -9.06 12.84
CA ARG A 114 -11.02 -8.45 14.08
C ARG A 114 -10.72 -9.52 15.13
N GLY A 115 -9.62 -9.39 15.83
CA GLY A 115 -9.19 -10.34 16.86
C GLY A 115 -8.41 -11.54 16.31
N THR A 116 -8.21 -11.67 14.98
CA THR A 116 -7.33 -12.70 14.42
C THR A 116 -5.90 -12.47 14.92
N PRO A 117 -5.16 -13.50 15.38
CA PRO A 117 -3.79 -13.32 15.86
C PRO A 117 -2.86 -12.77 14.76
N VAL A 118 -2.09 -11.75 15.13
CA VAL A 118 -0.99 -11.19 14.35
C VAL A 118 0.30 -11.81 14.84
N LEU A 119 1.07 -12.38 13.91
CA LEU A 119 2.25 -13.19 14.17
C LEU A 119 3.53 -12.44 13.75
N ALA A 120 4.62 -12.68 14.44
CA ALA A 120 5.94 -12.23 13.98
C ALA A 120 6.28 -12.90 12.63
N ALA A 121 6.50 -12.12 11.59
CA ALA A 121 6.86 -12.63 10.27
C ALA A 121 8.21 -13.33 10.26
N ASP A 122 9.08 -12.98 11.19
CA ASP A 122 10.44 -13.47 11.35
C ASP A 122 10.84 -13.51 12.83
N ASP A 123 11.93 -14.18 13.15
CA ASP A 123 12.62 -13.98 14.42
C ASP A 123 13.07 -12.53 14.53
N GLY A 124 13.12 -11.98 15.74
CA GLY A 124 13.60 -10.62 15.88
C GLY A 124 13.51 -10.07 17.30
N ARG A 125 13.78 -8.77 17.40
CA ARG A 125 13.70 -8.02 18.65
C ARG A 125 12.69 -6.90 18.52
N VAL A 126 11.73 -6.83 19.43
CA VAL A 126 10.77 -5.76 19.50
C VAL A 126 11.47 -4.43 19.76
N MET A 127 11.50 -3.57 18.77
CA MET A 127 12.09 -2.23 18.88
C MET A 127 11.16 -1.27 19.59
N ARG A 128 9.86 -1.36 19.25
CA ARG A 128 8.87 -0.45 19.80
C ARG A 128 7.45 -1.06 19.77
N VAL A 129 6.76 -0.88 20.85
CA VAL A 129 5.31 -1.01 21.00
C VAL A 129 4.77 0.39 21.23
N SER A 130 3.87 0.88 20.38
CA SER A 130 3.42 2.27 20.46
C SER A 130 2.04 2.49 19.81
N THR A 131 1.46 3.65 20.13
CA THR A 131 0.24 4.14 19.49
C THR A 131 0.56 5.42 18.72
N ASN A 132 0.01 5.57 17.52
CA ASN A 132 0.08 6.80 16.75
C ASN A 132 -1.20 7.04 15.94
N GLY A 133 -1.39 8.27 15.43
CA GLY A 133 -2.63 8.66 14.75
C GLY A 133 -2.91 7.92 13.46
N LEU A 134 -1.87 7.51 12.71
CA LEU A 134 -2.02 6.81 11.43
C LEU A 134 -2.13 5.30 11.63
N GLY A 135 -1.15 4.70 12.28
CA GLY A 135 -1.09 3.24 12.43
C GLY A 135 -1.94 2.68 13.58
N GLY A 136 -2.48 3.53 14.46
CA GLY A 136 -3.15 3.07 15.67
C GLY A 136 -2.20 2.35 16.63
N LEU A 137 -2.58 1.19 17.13
CA LEU A 137 -1.71 0.30 17.90
C LEU A 137 -0.71 -0.38 16.97
N THR A 138 0.58 -0.25 17.27
CA THR A 138 1.66 -0.67 16.37
C THR A 138 2.78 -1.41 17.07
N VAL A 139 3.47 -2.27 16.32
CA VAL A 139 4.69 -2.97 16.75
C VAL A 139 5.75 -2.84 15.67
N TYR A 140 6.99 -2.60 16.07
CA TYR A 140 8.19 -2.65 15.22
C TYR A 140 9.09 -3.78 15.69
N VAL A 141 9.49 -4.67 14.79
CA VAL A 141 10.39 -5.79 15.08
C VAL A 141 11.61 -5.68 14.17
N LEU A 142 12.81 -5.65 14.77
CA LEU A 142 14.07 -5.66 14.06
C LEU A 142 14.50 -7.10 13.82
N ASP A 143 14.88 -7.43 12.60
CA ASP A 143 15.40 -8.74 12.25
C ASP A 143 16.75 -9.06 12.93
N PRO A 144 17.17 -10.34 13.05
CA PRO A 144 18.36 -10.70 13.79
C PRO A 144 19.67 -10.15 13.22
N ALA A 145 19.72 -9.88 11.92
CA ALA A 145 20.91 -9.33 11.25
C ALA A 145 20.92 -7.79 11.21
N GLU A 146 19.96 -7.14 11.84
CA GLU A 146 19.78 -5.68 11.86
C GLU A 146 19.76 -5.05 10.45
N ARG A 147 19.11 -5.72 9.49
CA ARG A 147 18.96 -5.26 8.11
C ARG A 147 17.59 -4.73 7.80
N PHE A 148 16.54 -5.28 8.44
CA PHE A 148 15.13 -4.94 8.20
C PHE A 148 14.36 -4.71 9.49
N VAL A 149 13.38 -3.82 9.38
CA VAL A 149 12.35 -3.62 10.41
C VAL A 149 11.01 -4.02 9.82
N TYR A 150 10.30 -4.89 10.53
CA TYR A 150 8.94 -5.28 10.23
C TYR A 150 7.98 -4.45 11.07
N TYR A 151 7.04 -3.79 10.41
CA TYR A 151 6.06 -2.92 11.02
C TYR A 151 4.67 -3.53 10.91
N TYR A 152 3.98 -3.57 12.03
CA TYR A 152 2.64 -4.12 12.19
C TYR A 152 1.75 -3.01 12.73
N ALA A 153 0.63 -2.70 12.03
CA ALA A 153 -0.24 -1.59 12.41
C ALA A 153 -1.73 -1.96 12.36
N HIS A 154 -2.56 -1.05 12.82
CA HIS A 154 -4.00 -1.16 12.97
C HIS A 154 -4.46 -2.27 13.93
N LEU A 155 -3.59 -2.66 14.87
CA LEU A 155 -3.90 -3.70 15.82
C LEU A 155 -5.08 -3.30 16.71
N ASP A 156 -5.88 -4.30 17.14
CA ASP A 156 -6.95 -4.13 18.12
C ASP A 156 -6.40 -4.15 19.56
N ALA A 157 -5.45 -5.03 19.78
CA ALA A 157 -4.72 -5.14 21.03
C ALA A 157 -3.33 -5.73 20.78
N TRP A 158 -2.40 -5.44 21.69
CA TRP A 158 -1.15 -6.20 21.80
C TRP A 158 -1.38 -7.47 22.62
N ARG A 159 -0.57 -8.50 22.42
CA ARG A 159 -0.57 -9.63 23.36
C ARG A 159 -0.09 -9.19 24.74
N ASP A 160 -0.56 -9.85 25.76
CA ASP A 160 -0.16 -9.56 27.12
C ASP A 160 1.35 -9.68 27.32
N GLY A 161 1.92 -8.72 28.01
CA GLY A 161 3.35 -8.67 28.33
C GLY A 161 4.27 -8.29 27.19
N LEU A 162 3.78 -8.00 25.97
CA LEU A 162 4.62 -7.50 24.88
C LEU A 162 5.23 -6.15 25.24
N ARG A 163 6.56 -6.03 25.15
CA ARG A 163 7.29 -4.79 25.47
C ARG A 163 8.52 -4.61 24.63
N ASN A 164 9.02 -3.39 24.60
CA ASN A 164 10.28 -3.04 23.94
C ASN A 164 11.43 -3.88 24.45
N GLY A 165 12.34 -4.28 23.57
CA GLY A 165 13.53 -5.07 23.90
C GLY A 165 13.32 -6.57 23.95
N MET A 166 12.06 -7.08 23.92
CA MET A 166 11.80 -8.52 23.90
C MET A 166 12.29 -9.14 22.59
N THR A 167 12.85 -10.33 22.70
CA THR A 167 13.05 -11.23 21.56
C THR A 167 11.74 -11.95 21.28
N VAL A 168 11.40 -12.10 20.02
CA VAL A 168 10.24 -12.85 19.53
C VAL A 168 10.69 -13.84 18.47
N ALA A 169 10.10 -15.01 18.49
CA ALA A 169 10.31 -16.02 17.45
C ALA A 169 9.32 -15.83 16.30
N ARG A 170 9.71 -16.20 15.10
CA ARG A 170 8.79 -16.29 13.96
C ARG A 170 7.55 -17.12 14.32
N GLY A 171 6.36 -16.57 14.01
CA GLY A 171 5.09 -17.19 14.36
C GLY A 171 4.60 -16.89 15.79
N GLU A 172 5.40 -16.21 16.60
CA GLU A 172 4.95 -15.77 17.93
C GLU A 172 3.91 -14.66 17.81
N VAL A 173 2.84 -14.73 18.62
CA VAL A 173 1.78 -13.72 18.62
C VAL A 173 2.31 -12.38 19.12
N LEU A 174 2.12 -11.31 18.33
CA LEU A 174 2.44 -9.93 18.70
C LEU A 174 1.20 -9.14 19.17
N GLY A 175 0.04 -9.49 18.64
CA GLY A 175 -1.21 -8.80 18.89
C GLY A 175 -2.34 -9.39 18.06
N TYR A 176 -3.35 -8.59 17.82
CA TYR A 176 -4.58 -9.04 17.15
C TYR A 176 -5.00 -8.02 16.09
N VAL A 177 -5.54 -8.52 14.96
CA VAL A 177 -6.05 -7.69 13.86
C VAL A 177 -7.14 -6.77 14.35
N GLY A 178 -7.06 -5.51 13.97
CA GLY A 178 -8.03 -4.48 14.31
C GLY A 178 -8.28 -3.50 13.17
N SER A 179 -8.66 -2.29 13.57
CA SER A 179 -8.83 -1.14 12.68
C SER A 179 -8.55 0.17 13.42
N THR A 180 -7.55 0.17 14.32
CA THR A 180 -7.15 1.37 15.04
C THR A 180 -6.37 2.34 14.13
N GLY A 181 -6.20 3.58 14.56
CA GLY A 181 -5.58 4.62 13.73
C GLY A 181 -6.53 5.13 12.64
N ASN A 182 -6.04 5.24 11.42
CA ASN A 182 -6.81 5.72 10.27
C ASN A 182 -7.46 4.60 9.43
N ALA A 183 -7.39 3.35 9.87
CA ALA A 183 -8.05 2.24 9.19
C ALA A 183 -9.58 2.33 9.28
N SER A 184 -10.27 1.87 8.24
CA SER A 184 -11.74 1.81 8.25
C SER A 184 -12.24 0.82 9.29
N ALA A 185 -13.18 1.25 10.14
CA ALA A 185 -13.78 0.40 11.17
C ALA A 185 -14.47 -0.85 10.60
N ASN A 186 -14.97 -0.77 9.36
CA ASN A 186 -15.70 -1.84 8.68
C ASN A 186 -14.80 -2.76 7.83
N ALA A 187 -13.49 -2.52 7.82
CA ALA A 187 -12.54 -3.30 7.05
C ALA A 187 -11.30 -3.62 7.92
N PRO A 188 -11.44 -4.48 8.94
CA PRO A 188 -10.30 -4.87 9.77
C PRO A 188 -9.22 -5.55 8.94
N HIS A 189 -7.98 -5.17 9.15
CA HIS A 189 -6.82 -5.72 8.46
C HIS A 189 -5.54 -5.48 9.24
N LEU A 190 -4.53 -6.25 8.95
CA LEU A 190 -3.16 -5.93 9.33
C LEU A 190 -2.52 -5.11 8.21
N HIS A 191 -2.04 -3.91 8.51
CA HIS A 191 -1.09 -3.20 7.68
C HIS A 191 0.32 -3.67 8.02
N PHE A 192 0.96 -4.37 7.07
CA PHE A 192 2.28 -4.97 7.24
C PHE A 192 3.30 -4.35 6.30
N GLN A 193 4.42 -3.88 6.85
CA GLN A 193 5.49 -3.25 6.08
C GLN A 193 6.85 -3.86 6.44
N ALA A 194 7.68 -4.11 5.44
CA ALA A 194 9.10 -4.38 5.60
C ALA A 194 9.90 -3.16 5.14
N MET A 195 10.83 -2.72 5.95
CA MET A 195 11.66 -1.54 5.69
C MET A 195 13.13 -1.85 5.93
N ARG A 196 14.03 -1.28 5.12
CA ARG A 196 15.47 -1.32 5.42
C ARG A 196 15.74 -0.63 6.75
N TYR A 197 16.47 -1.31 7.62
CA TYR A 197 16.77 -0.74 8.94
C TYR A 197 17.71 0.46 8.82
N ARG A 198 17.33 1.53 9.53
CA ARG A 198 18.16 2.72 9.73
C ARG A 198 18.26 2.98 11.22
N ARG A 199 19.46 2.94 11.74
CA ARG A 199 19.71 3.06 13.20
C ARG A 199 19.20 4.38 13.78
N ASP A 200 19.30 5.45 13.01
CA ASP A 200 18.89 6.79 13.40
C ASP A 200 17.37 7.02 13.28
N ARG A 201 16.71 6.29 12.34
CA ARG A 201 15.28 6.45 12.02
C ARG A 201 14.66 5.12 11.60
N TYR A 202 14.58 4.16 12.52
CA TYR A 202 14.04 2.82 12.22
C TYR A 202 12.58 2.82 11.74
N TRP A 203 11.84 3.88 12.03
CA TRP A 203 10.42 4.06 11.62
C TRP A 203 10.24 4.66 10.22
N ASP A 204 11.33 5.07 9.57
CA ASP A 204 11.37 5.78 8.28
C ASP A 204 12.43 5.15 7.35
N GLY A 205 12.52 3.82 7.40
CA GLY A 205 13.34 3.05 6.48
C GLY A 205 12.73 3.01 5.08
N GLU A 206 13.57 2.79 4.06
CA GLU A 206 13.09 2.57 2.71
C GLU A 206 12.25 1.28 2.65
N PRO A 207 10.97 1.38 2.24
CA PRO A 207 10.08 0.22 2.19
C PRO A 207 10.46 -0.74 1.07
N VAL A 208 10.33 -2.03 1.36
CA VAL A 208 10.53 -3.13 0.42
C VAL A 208 9.23 -3.93 0.34
N ASN A 209 8.80 -4.29 -0.88
CA ASN A 209 7.60 -5.11 -1.03
C ASN A 209 7.83 -6.49 -0.39
N PRO A 210 7.14 -6.84 0.71
CA PRO A 210 7.38 -8.11 1.40
C PRO A 210 6.71 -9.31 0.70
N LEU A 211 5.76 -9.07 -0.21
CA LEU A 211 4.94 -10.14 -0.80
C LEU A 211 5.75 -11.29 -1.42
N PRO A 212 6.82 -11.04 -2.21
CA PRO A 212 7.60 -12.12 -2.82
C PRO A 212 8.33 -13.02 -1.81
N TYR A 213 8.47 -12.57 -0.57
CA TYR A 213 9.25 -13.25 0.48
C TYR A 213 8.38 -13.94 1.53
N LEU A 214 7.04 -13.75 1.46
CA LEU A 214 6.09 -14.38 2.36
C LEU A 214 5.80 -15.81 1.88
N VAL A 215 6.08 -16.78 2.75
CA VAL A 215 5.98 -18.20 2.43
C VAL A 215 5.11 -18.94 3.43
N THR A 216 4.61 -20.12 3.04
CA THR A 216 4.06 -21.08 3.99
C THR A 216 5.24 -21.76 4.70
N PRO A 217 5.29 -21.75 6.02
CA PRO A 217 6.37 -22.40 6.76
C PRO A 217 6.51 -23.87 6.37
N GLY A 218 7.76 -24.29 6.12
CA GLY A 218 8.07 -25.69 5.81
C GLY A 218 8.04 -26.08 4.33
N LEU A 219 7.72 -25.17 3.39
CA LEU A 219 7.88 -25.44 1.96
C LEU A 219 9.33 -25.17 1.52
N PRO A 220 9.93 -26.06 0.70
CA PRO A 220 11.27 -25.86 0.18
C PRO A 220 11.33 -24.62 -0.74
N LEU A 221 12.45 -23.91 -0.74
CA LEU A 221 12.69 -22.69 -1.56
C LEU A 221 12.42 -22.90 -3.06
N THR A 222 12.57 -24.12 -3.57
CA THR A 222 12.28 -24.48 -4.96
C THR A 222 10.82 -24.30 -5.36
N ALA A 223 9.89 -24.34 -4.41
CA ALA A 223 8.46 -24.10 -4.69
C ALA A 223 8.13 -22.61 -4.88
N ILE A 224 8.99 -21.70 -4.42
CA ILE A 224 8.74 -20.26 -4.41
C ILE A 224 9.08 -19.63 -5.77
N THR A 225 10.11 -20.12 -6.46
CA THR A 225 10.53 -19.63 -7.76
C THR A 225 9.57 -19.98 -8.90
N ALA A 226 8.77 -21.04 -8.74
CA ALA A 226 7.82 -21.49 -9.76
C ALA A 226 6.52 -20.65 -9.83
N ASN A 227 6.17 -19.91 -8.78
CA ASN A 227 4.93 -19.13 -8.69
C ASN A 227 5.09 -17.64 -9.04
N GLY A 228 6.30 -17.15 -9.24
CA GLY A 228 6.61 -15.76 -9.59
C GLY A 228 6.54 -15.44 -11.09
N GLN A 229 6.17 -16.40 -11.94
CA GLN A 229 6.08 -16.23 -13.41
C GLN A 229 4.68 -16.58 -13.92
N ARG A 230 3.66 -15.84 -13.46
CA ARG A 230 2.37 -15.80 -14.16
C ARG A 230 1.92 -14.37 -14.32
#